data_301b8f3c8099b0ab2494241d190e9559
#
_entry.id   301b8f3c8099b0ab2494241d190e9559
#
_cell.length_a   1.000
_cell.length_b   1.000
_cell.length_c   1.000
_cell.angle_alpha   90.00
_cell.angle_beta   90.00
_cell.angle_gamma   90.00
#
_symmetry.space_group_name_H-M   'P 1'
#
loop_
_entity.id
_entity.type
_entity.pdbx_description
1 polymer ?
#
loop_
_entity_poly.entity_id
_entity_poly.type
_entity_poly.pdbx_seq_one_letter_code
_entity_poly.pdbx_strand_id
1 'polypeptide(L)'
;DYLHSVQASLADTNATAANTLSQARSEAKRILKQAQADADSLKAQAQQECDAMTADAAQKRTQTEADCKAMVERAEQEVQQRWQAFDRKANDLLDQYRSTDGLPSEET
;
A
#
# COMPACT_ATOMS: atom_id res chain seq x y z
N ASP A 1 65.13 -18.02 -41.91
CA ASP A 1 65.37 -19.23 -41.16
C ASP A 1 64.03 -19.80 -40.66
N TYR A 2 63.83 -21.07 -40.95
CA TYR A 2 62.60 -21.78 -40.58
C TYR A 2 62.32 -21.76 -39.06
N LEU A 3 63.35 -22.05 -38.31
CA LEU A 3 63.21 -22.07 -36.83
C LEU A 3 62.84 -20.67 -36.33
N HIS A 4 63.46 -19.65 -36.84
CA HIS A 4 63.16 -18.28 -36.46
C HIS A 4 61.72 -17.89 -36.82
N SER A 5 61.24 -18.31 -37.98
CA SER A 5 59.85 -18.07 -38.42
C SER A 5 58.86 -18.78 -37.53
N VAL A 6 59.16 -20.02 -37.10
CA VAL A 6 58.30 -20.77 -36.21
C VAL A 6 58.23 -20.09 -34.84
N GLN A 7 59.38 -19.63 -34.33
CA GLN A 7 59.42 -18.92 -33.05
C GLN A 7 58.62 -17.61 -33.09
N ALA A 8 58.74 -16.87 -34.14
CA ALA A 8 58.00 -15.62 -34.33
C ALA A 8 56.51 -15.89 -34.44
N SER A 9 56.11 -16.93 -35.16
CA SER A 9 54.69 -17.31 -35.30
C SER A 9 54.12 -17.80 -33.95
N LEU A 10 54.88 -18.52 -33.17
CA LEU A 10 54.48 -18.98 -31.86
C LEU A 10 54.30 -17.81 -30.88
N ALA A 11 55.27 -16.89 -30.91
CA ALA A 11 55.17 -15.68 -30.07
C ALA A 11 53.93 -14.84 -30.43
N ASP A 12 53.63 -14.74 -31.70
CA ASP A 12 52.48 -14.02 -32.18
C ASP A 12 51.15 -14.68 -31.76
N THR A 13 51.14 -16.01 -31.86
CA THR A 13 49.99 -16.80 -31.39
C THR A 13 49.77 -16.65 -29.87
N ASN A 14 50.84 -16.68 -29.10
CA ASN A 14 50.77 -16.49 -27.65
C ASN A 14 50.28 -15.11 -27.27
N ALA A 15 50.76 -14.08 -27.99
CA ALA A 15 50.30 -12.71 -27.76
C ALA A 15 48.82 -12.56 -28.08
N THR A 16 48.35 -13.15 -29.17
CA THR A 16 46.96 -13.15 -29.55
C THR A 16 46.07 -13.87 -28.51
N ALA A 17 46.54 -15.02 -28.05
CA ALA A 17 45.83 -15.75 -27.01
C ALA A 17 45.74 -14.95 -25.69
N ALA A 18 46.84 -14.30 -25.30
CA ALA A 18 46.86 -13.46 -24.10
C ALA A 18 45.87 -12.26 -24.23
N ASN A 19 45.85 -11.63 -25.39
CA ASN A 19 44.93 -10.52 -25.66
C ASN A 19 43.48 -11.00 -25.63
N THR A 20 43.20 -12.13 -26.25
CA THR A 20 41.87 -12.73 -26.25
C THR A 20 41.38 -13.02 -24.84
N LEU A 21 42.27 -13.61 -24.04
CA LEU A 21 41.96 -13.93 -22.64
C LEU A 21 41.71 -12.66 -21.82
N SER A 22 42.56 -11.64 -22.01
CA SER A 22 42.37 -10.35 -21.33
C SER A 22 41.06 -9.69 -21.67
N GLN A 23 40.70 -9.71 -22.95
CA GLN A 23 39.40 -9.14 -23.42
C GLN A 23 38.22 -9.92 -22.85
N ALA A 24 38.35 -11.25 -22.82
CA ALA A 24 37.31 -12.11 -22.26
C ALA A 24 37.08 -11.82 -20.77
N ARG A 25 38.17 -11.65 -20.02
CA ARG A 25 38.10 -11.29 -18.59
C ARG A 25 37.49 -9.93 -18.36
N SER A 26 37.87 -8.94 -19.17
CA SER A 26 37.28 -7.59 -19.09
C SER A 26 35.79 -7.61 -19.38
N GLU A 27 35.40 -8.37 -20.41
CA GLU A 27 33.98 -8.51 -20.78
C GLU A 27 33.20 -9.23 -19.70
N ALA A 28 33.77 -10.28 -19.11
CA ALA A 28 33.13 -10.98 -18.00
C ALA A 28 32.92 -10.08 -16.79
N LYS A 29 33.91 -9.26 -16.45
CA LYS A 29 33.78 -8.26 -15.38
C LYS A 29 32.69 -7.26 -15.66
N ARG A 30 32.65 -6.78 -16.91
CA ARG A 30 31.61 -5.84 -17.34
C ARG A 30 30.21 -6.44 -17.19
N ILE A 31 30.04 -7.68 -17.63
CA ILE A 31 28.78 -8.40 -17.56
C ILE A 31 28.37 -8.59 -16.08
N LEU A 32 29.30 -8.99 -15.23
CA LEU A 32 29.01 -9.16 -13.80
C LEU A 32 28.61 -7.85 -13.13
N LYS A 33 29.33 -6.76 -13.44
CA LYS A 33 28.97 -5.44 -12.91
C LYS A 33 27.60 -5.02 -13.37
N GLN A 34 27.27 -5.21 -14.65
CA GLN A 34 25.97 -4.86 -15.19
C GLN A 34 24.87 -5.71 -14.53
N ALA A 35 25.11 -7.00 -14.39
CA ALA A 35 24.14 -7.87 -13.75
C ALA A 35 23.90 -7.47 -12.29
N GLN A 36 24.96 -7.11 -11.58
CA GLN A 36 24.84 -6.64 -10.20
C GLN A 36 24.05 -5.35 -10.11
N ALA A 37 24.35 -4.39 -11.00
CA ALA A 37 23.64 -3.13 -11.07
C ALA A 37 22.15 -3.34 -11.40
N ASP A 38 21.85 -4.24 -12.33
CA ASP A 38 20.48 -4.57 -12.71
C ASP A 38 19.73 -5.22 -11.55
N ALA A 39 20.40 -6.13 -10.84
CA ALA A 39 19.80 -6.78 -9.67
C ALA A 39 19.52 -5.77 -8.55
N ASP A 40 20.45 -4.87 -8.29
CA ASP A 40 20.29 -3.84 -7.27
C ASP A 40 19.15 -2.88 -7.64
N SER A 41 19.06 -2.50 -8.91
CA SER A 41 18.00 -1.65 -9.42
C SER A 41 16.64 -2.33 -9.29
N LEU A 42 16.57 -3.61 -9.62
CA LEU A 42 15.31 -4.37 -9.50
C LEU A 42 14.86 -4.48 -8.05
N LYS A 43 15.79 -4.73 -7.13
CA LYS A 43 15.48 -4.75 -5.71
C LYS A 43 14.99 -3.40 -5.21
N ALA A 44 15.65 -2.32 -5.64
CA ALA A 44 15.26 -0.96 -5.26
C ALA A 44 13.86 -0.63 -5.75
N GLN A 45 13.55 -0.99 -7.00
CA GLN A 45 12.20 -0.81 -7.56
C GLN A 45 11.15 -1.58 -6.78
N ALA A 46 11.44 -2.85 -6.49
CA ALA A 46 10.51 -3.68 -5.72
C ALA A 46 10.26 -3.09 -4.34
N GLN A 47 11.30 -2.59 -3.69
CA GLN A 47 11.17 -1.95 -2.38
C GLN A 47 10.32 -0.68 -2.46
N GLN A 48 10.55 0.15 -3.48
CA GLN A 48 9.75 1.36 -3.69
C GLN A 48 8.28 1.04 -3.92
N GLU A 49 7.99 0.04 -4.74
CA GLU A 49 6.63 -0.40 -5.00
C GLU A 49 5.96 -0.92 -3.73
N CYS A 50 6.70 -1.70 -2.95
CA CYS A 50 6.20 -2.23 -1.69
C CYS A 50 5.91 -1.11 -0.69
N ASP A 51 6.81 -0.13 -0.58
CA ASP A 51 6.64 1.03 0.29
C ASP A 51 5.42 1.86 -0.12
N ALA A 52 5.24 2.06 -1.43
CA ALA A 52 4.09 2.78 -1.97
C ALA A 52 2.78 2.05 -1.67
N MET A 53 2.76 0.73 -1.82
CA MET A 53 1.59 -0.08 -1.50
C MET A 53 1.27 -0.04 -0.01
N THR A 54 2.29 -0.08 0.84
CA THR A 54 2.12 0.01 2.29
C THR A 54 1.56 1.36 2.69
N ALA A 55 2.07 2.44 2.11
CA ALA A 55 1.57 3.80 2.37
C ALA A 55 0.12 3.96 1.91
N ASP A 56 -0.21 3.43 0.74
CA ASP A 56 -1.56 3.47 0.19
C ASP A 56 -2.53 2.68 1.07
N ALA A 57 -2.13 1.50 1.52
CA ALA A 57 -2.95 0.68 2.41
C ALA A 57 -3.19 1.37 3.75
N ALA A 58 -2.17 2.04 4.30
CA ALA A 58 -2.30 2.79 5.54
C ALA A 58 -3.28 3.97 5.38
N GLN A 59 -3.21 4.68 4.26
CA GLN A 59 -4.11 5.78 3.97
C GLN A 59 -5.55 5.31 3.82
N LYS A 60 -5.76 4.21 3.10
CA LYS A 60 -7.09 3.60 2.93
C LYS A 60 -7.65 3.15 4.25
N ARG A 61 -6.82 2.57 5.11
CA ARG A 61 -7.24 2.15 6.44
C ARG A 61 -7.69 3.34 7.29
N THR A 62 -6.93 4.42 7.28
CA THR A 62 -7.28 5.64 8.00
C THR A 62 -8.61 6.21 7.49
N GLN A 63 -8.79 6.24 6.18
CA GLN A 63 -10.03 6.71 5.58
C GLN A 63 -11.22 5.82 5.96
N THR A 64 -11.02 4.52 5.91
CA THR A 64 -12.07 3.56 6.29
C THR A 64 -12.45 3.71 7.75
N GLU A 65 -11.47 3.89 8.64
CA GLU A 65 -11.74 4.12 10.07
C GLU A 65 -12.56 5.41 10.29
N ALA A 66 -12.21 6.46 9.56
CA ALA A 66 -12.96 7.72 9.62
C ALA A 66 -14.39 7.54 9.10
N ASP A 67 -14.56 6.83 8.00
CA ASP A 67 -15.87 6.57 7.42
C ASP A 67 -16.74 5.73 8.36
N CYS A 68 -16.17 4.71 8.97
CA CYS A 68 -16.87 3.88 9.94
C CYS A 68 -17.31 4.70 11.16
N LYS A 69 -16.43 5.54 11.66
CA LYS A 69 -16.75 6.43 12.78
C LYS A 69 -17.90 7.37 12.44
N ALA A 70 -17.87 7.96 11.25
CA ALA A 70 -18.92 8.84 10.78
C ALA A 70 -20.27 8.10 10.64
N MET A 71 -20.23 6.85 10.17
CA MET A 71 -21.43 6.02 10.05
C MET A 71 -22.04 5.73 11.40
N VAL A 72 -21.21 5.38 12.39
CA VAL A 72 -21.67 5.11 13.76
C VAL A 72 -22.28 6.37 14.37
N GLU A 73 -21.61 7.51 14.23
CA GLU A 73 -22.13 8.80 14.73
C GLU A 73 -23.47 9.16 14.12
N ARG A 74 -23.63 8.94 12.81
CA ARG A 74 -24.92 9.17 12.13
C ARG A 74 -26.01 8.26 12.66
N ALA A 75 -25.69 6.99 12.87
CA ALA A 75 -26.63 6.03 13.43
C ALA A 75 -27.05 6.41 14.85
N GLU A 76 -26.09 6.84 15.67
CA GLU A 76 -26.38 7.31 17.03
C GLU A 76 -27.29 8.54 17.01
N GLN A 77 -27.04 9.49 16.12
CA GLN A 77 -27.89 10.65 15.96
C GLN A 77 -29.30 10.26 15.51
N GLU A 78 -29.40 9.34 14.58
CA GLU A 78 -30.70 8.86 14.12
C GLU A 78 -31.49 8.17 15.23
N VAL A 79 -30.82 7.35 16.01
CA VAL A 79 -31.44 6.71 17.19
C VAL A 79 -31.92 7.78 18.18
N GLN A 80 -31.09 8.77 18.44
CA GLN A 80 -31.43 9.89 19.33
C GLN A 80 -32.68 10.62 18.85
N GLN A 81 -32.75 10.92 17.56
CA GLN A 81 -33.89 11.58 16.96
C GLN A 81 -35.17 10.74 17.05
N ARG A 82 -35.05 9.45 16.87
CA ARG A 82 -36.19 8.54 17.01
C ARG A 82 -36.68 8.45 18.43
N TRP A 83 -35.80 8.45 19.41
CA TRP A 83 -36.16 8.49 20.81
C TRP A 83 -36.85 9.80 21.19
N GLN A 84 -36.35 10.92 20.68
CA GLN A 84 -36.98 12.22 20.91
C GLN A 84 -38.37 12.28 20.28
N ALA A 85 -38.51 11.74 19.09
CA ALA A 85 -39.84 11.68 18.43
C ALA A 85 -40.80 10.79 19.20
N PHE A 86 -40.30 9.67 19.70
CA PHE A 86 -41.09 8.75 20.54
C PHE A 86 -41.56 9.46 21.82
N ASP A 87 -40.62 10.11 22.51
CA ASP A 87 -40.92 10.84 23.74
C ASP A 87 -41.99 11.91 23.53
N ARG A 88 -41.87 12.67 22.44
CA ARG A 88 -42.89 13.70 22.10
C ARG A 88 -44.26 13.06 21.86
N LYS A 89 -44.25 11.99 21.09
CA LYS A 89 -45.51 11.29 20.79
C LYS A 89 -46.13 10.69 22.03
N ALA A 90 -45.34 10.11 22.90
CA ALA A 90 -45.81 9.56 24.16
C ALA A 90 -46.34 10.64 25.09
N ASN A 91 -45.66 11.77 25.18
CA ASN A 91 -46.11 12.90 25.98
C ASN A 91 -47.39 13.51 25.44
N ASP A 92 -47.53 13.64 24.12
CA ASP A 92 -48.74 14.11 23.49
C ASP A 92 -49.94 13.19 23.80
N LEU A 93 -49.70 11.89 23.71
CA LEU A 93 -50.74 10.92 24.06
C LEU A 93 -51.12 10.98 25.54
N LEU A 94 -50.16 11.13 26.41
CA LEU A 94 -50.42 11.28 27.87
C LEU A 94 -51.21 12.56 28.14
N ASP A 95 -50.88 13.64 27.48
CA ASP A 95 -51.56 14.91 27.61
C ASP A 95 -53.02 14.78 27.16
N GLN A 96 -53.28 14.13 26.04
CA GLN A 96 -54.61 13.84 25.55
C GLN A 96 -55.42 13.02 26.52
N TYR A 97 -54.79 11.98 27.03
CA TYR A 97 -55.40 11.05 28.01
C TYR A 97 -55.73 11.80 29.30
N ARG A 98 -54.79 12.59 29.79
CA ARG A 98 -54.95 13.42 30.97
C ARG A 98 -56.08 14.41 30.85
N SER A 99 -56.13 15.04 29.70
CA SER A 99 -57.19 16.02 29.39
C SER A 99 -58.58 15.40 29.39
N THR A 100 -58.69 14.19 28.91
CA THR A 100 -59.97 13.46 28.89
C THR A 100 -60.31 12.83 30.21
N ASP A 101 -59.40 12.13 30.80
CA ASP A 101 -59.64 11.31 31.99
C ASP A 101 -59.51 12.10 33.27
N GLY A 102 -58.64 13.07 33.27
CA GLY A 102 -58.43 13.91 34.45
C GLY A 102 -59.62 14.74 34.84
N LEU A 103 -60.38 15.13 33.90
CA LEU A 103 -61.56 15.97 34.17
C LEU A 103 -62.56 15.30 35.11
N PRO A 104 -63.01 14.10 34.83
CA PRO A 104 -63.93 13.43 35.74
C PRO A 104 -63.32 13.13 37.10
N SER A 105 -62.08 12.72 37.16
CA SER A 105 -61.41 12.37 38.38
C SER A 105 -61.12 13.58 39.26
N GLU A 106 -60.82 14.69 38.70
CA GLU A 106 -60.55 15.92 39.43
C GLU A 106 -61.80 16.51 40.02
N GLU A 107 -62.89 16.33 39.41
CA GLU A 107 -64.16 16.84 39.85
C GLU A 107 -64.73 16.10 41.03
N THR A 108 -64.24 14.88 41.17
CA THR A 108 -64.62 14.09 42.33
C THR A 108 -63.73 14.37 43.50
#